data_19226dfe59639bf44c0db676820c00f3
#
_entry.id   19226dfe59639bf44c0db676820c00f3
#
_cell.length_a   1.000
_cell.length_b   1.000
_cell.length_c   1.000
_cell.angle_alpha   90.00
_cell.angle_beta   90.00
_cell.angle_gamma   90.00
#
_symmetry.space_group_name_H-M   'P 1'
#
loop_
_entity.id
_entity.type
_entity.pdbx_description
1 polymer ?
#
loop_
_entity_poly.entity_id
_entity_poly.type
_entity_poly.pdbx_seq_one_letter_code
_entity_poly.pdbx_strand_id
1 'polypeptide(L)'
;MNKEQFDTYVAFAKEKLGIEFHDINLLITALTHRSYVNEHRKIKVEHNERLEFLGDAVLELVSSDFLFKNYEEPEGIMTSWRAALVNTEANAAAGEALGYGPLIRLSNGEKNGSLRAHHVIMADCYEAIIGAIYLDQGYKVAEDFILKNSMSKIGEILENESWRDAKSYLQELAQKIDNTTPTYAVLKEDGPDHDKTFTVGALINGHIKATGVGHSKQEAQVKAAAEAIRQYKKSHPEEFTPILPKAVK
;
A
#
# COMPACT_ATOMS: atom_id res chain seq x y z
N MET A 1 2.28 29.47 -11.68
CA MET A 1 1.16 28.67 -12.23
C MET A 1 0.21 29.61 -12.94
N ASN A 2 -0.25 29.27 -14.13
CA ASN A 2 -1.25 30.05 -14.85
C ASN A 2 -2.68 29.67 -14.41
N LYS A 3 -3.71 30.44 -14.88
CA LYS A 3 -5.10 30.18 -14.48
C LYS A 3 -5.61 28.80 -14.90
N GLU A 4 -5.31 28.35 -16.10
CA GLU A 4 -5.73 27.05 -16.62
C GLU A 4 -5.21 25.89 -15.77
N GLN A 5 -3.93 25.95 -15.38
CA GLN A 5 -3.34 24.96 -14.45
C GLN A 5 -4.02 24.99 -13.08
N PHE A 6 -4.36 26.17 -12.56
CA PHE A 6 -5.08 26.29 -11.29
C PHE A 6 -6.48 25.68 -11.39
N ASP A 7 -7.22 25.99 -12.45
CA ASP A 7 -8.57 25.47 -12.69
C ASP A 7 -8.57 23.92 -12.81
N THR A 8 -7.47 23.33 -13.31
CA THR A 8 -7.30 21.86 -13.37
C THR A 8 -7.28 21.23 -11.98
N TYR A 9 -6.59 21.83 -10.99
CA TYR A 9 -6.59 21.32 -9.61
C TYR A 9 -7.97 21.48 -8.96
N VAL A 10 -8.68 22.58 -9.23
CA VAL A 10 -10.05 22.79 -8.72
C VAL A 10 -11.00 21.75 -9.29
N ALA A 11 -10.93 21.49 -10.60
CA ALA A 11 -11.74 20.46 -11.25
C ALA A 11 -11.44 19.06 -10.71
N PHE A 12 -10.16 18.71 -10.54
CA PHE A 12 -9.74 17.44 -9.96
C PHE A 12 -10.26 17.26 -8.53
N ALA A 13 -10.13 18.27 -7.67
CA ALA A 13 -10.62 18.22 -6.31
C ALA A 13 -12.13 17.91 -6.26
N LYS A 14 -12.92 18.62 -7.08
CA LYS A 14 -14.37 18.44 -7.12
C LYS A 14 -14.81 17.13 -7.75
N GLU A 15 -14.25 16.77 -8.91
CA GLU A 15 -14.73 15.65 -9.73
C GLU A 15 -14.16 14.29 -9.26
N LYS A 16 -12.91 14.26 -8.78
CA LYS A 16 -12.22 13.02 -8.40
C LYS A 16 -12.18 12.80 -6.89
N LEU A 17 -11.87 13.83 -6.10
CA LEU A 17 -11.86 13.70 -4.66
C LEU A 17 -13.27 13.90 -4.06
N GLY A 18 -14.17 14.60 -4.74
CA GLY A 18 -15.48 14.99 -4.22
C GLY A 18 -15.41 16.08 -3.15
N ILE A 19 -14.37 16.91 -3.18
CA ILE A 19 -14.05 17.91 -2.15
C ILE A 19 -13.94 19.29 -2.78
N GLU A 20 -14.65 20.27 -2.22
CA GLU A 20 -14.50 21.69 -2.54
C GLU A 20 -13.58 22.31 -1.48
N PHE A 21 -12.29 22.48 -1.81
CA PHE A 21 -11.33 23.10 -0.91
C PHE A 21 -11.62 24.58 -0.68
N HIS A 22 -11.51 25.03 0.57
CA HIS A 22 -11.50 26.44 0.93
C HIS A 22 -10.19 27.10 0.49
N ASP A 23 -9.06 26.39 0.66
CA ASP A 23 -7.75 26.77 0.15
C ASP A 23 -7.18 25.67 -0.75
N ILE A 24 -7.39 25.80 -2.07
CA ILE A 24 -6.87 24.86 -3.07
C ILE A 24 -5.34 24.78 -3.09
N ASN A 25 -4.63 25.77 -2.52
CA ASN A 25 -3.17 25.71 -2.44
C ASN A 25 -2.67 24.57 -1.55
N LEU A 26 -3.47 24.09 -0.58
CA LEU A 26 -3.16 22.90 0.20
C LEU A 26 -3.07 21.66 -0.71
N LEU A 27 -4.03 21.47 -1.62
CA LEU A 27 -3.97 20.38 -2.59
C LEU A 27 -2.79 20.52 -3.56
N ILE A 28 -2.52 21.73 -4.03
CA ILE A 28 -1.38 22.02 -4.91
C ILE A 28 -0.07 21.70 -4.19
N THR A 29 0.04 22.04 -2.91
CA THR A 29 1.21 21.71 -2.07
C THR A 29 1.32 20.20 -1.88
N ALA A 30 0.23 19.49 -1.60
CA ALA A 30 0.20 18.03 -1.48
C ALA A 30 0.70 17.33 -2.75
N LEU A 31 0.44 17.90 -3.93
CA LEU A 31 0.90 17.39 -5.21
C LEU A 31 2.22 18.04 -5.69
N THR A 32 2.98 18.66 -4.80
CA THR A 32 4.28 19.28 -5.13
C THR A 32 5.41 18.53 -4.43
N HIS A 33 6.15 17.72 -5.18
CA HIS A 33 7.30 17.00 -4.65
C HIS A 33 8.51 17.93 -4.43
N ARG A 34 9.35 17.61 -3.45
CA ARG A 34 10.56 18.39 -3.11
C ARG A 34 11.49 18.65 -4.31
N SER A 35 11.56 17.71 -5.26
CA SER A 35 12.41 17.86 -6.44
C SER A 35 11.98 19.05 -7.31
N TYR A 36 10.67 19.32 -7.42
CA TYR A 36 10.16 20.47 -8.12
C TYR A 36 10.62 21.78 -7.47
N VAL A 37 10.53 21.87 -6.14
CA VAL A 37 10.96 23.07 -5.40
C VAL A 37 12.46 23.30 -5.56
N ASN A 38 13.27 22.24 -5.52
CA ASN A 38 14.71 22.30 -5.69
C ASN A 38 15.12 22.79 -7.10
N GLU A 39 14.38 22.42 -8.14
CA GLU A 39 14.62 22.89 -9.51
C GLU A 39 14.13 24.35 -9.71
N HIS A 40 13.09 24.77 -8.97
CA HIS A 40 12.43 26.06 -9.14
C HIS A 40 12.68 27.02 -7.96
N ARG A 41 13.90 27.12 -7.46
CA ARG A 41 14.29 27.91 -6.26
C ARG A 41 13.88 29.38 -6.25
N LYS A 42 13.57 29.95 -7.41
CA LYS A 42 13.10 31.35 -7.53
C LYS A 42 11.62 31.49 -7.17
N ILE A 43 10.87 30.40 -7.13
CA ILE A 43 9.45 30.38 -6.82
C ILE A 43 9.31 29.98 -5.35
N LYS A 44 8.68 30.83 -4.53
CA LYS A 44 8.37 30.47 -3.14
C LYS A 44 7.14 29.55 -3.14
N VAL A 45 7.37 28.25 -3.18
CA VAL A 45 6.35 27.21 -3.04
C VAL A 45 6.83 26.18 -2.01
N GLU A 46 5.90 25.62 -1.25
CA GLU A 46 6.18 24.52 -0.32
C GLU A 46 6.07 23.17 -1.04
N HIS A 47 6.74 22.17 -0.51
CA HIS A 47 6.62 20.78 -0.93
C HIS A 47 5.75 19.98 0.04
N ASN A 48 5.37 18.77 -0.33
CA ASN A 48 4.38 17.94 0.34
C ASN A 48 4.82 17.30 1.66
N GLU A 49 6.11 17.17 1.99
CA GLU A 49 6.60 16.37 3.13
C GLU A 49 5.94 16.69 4.48
N ARG A 50 5.58 17.95 4.74
CA ARG A 50 4.86 18.30 5.98
C ARG A 50 3.40 17.87 6.00
N LEU A 51 2.75 17.89 4.83
CA LEU A 51 1.37 17.40 4.68
C LEU A 51 1.35 15.87 4.71
N GLU A 52 2.33 15.21 4.10
CA GLU A 52 2.56 13.76 4.16
C GLU A 52 2.68 13.30 5.62
N PHE A 53 3.59 13.90 6.40
CA PHE A 53 3.76 13.61 7.83
C PHE A 53 2.44 13.73 8.62
N LEU A 54 1.65 14.76 8.36
CA LEU A 54 0.35 14.94 9.03
C LEU A 54 -0.70 13.94 8.52
N GLY A 55 -0.72 13.71 7.23
CA GLY A 55 -1.66 12.79 6.57
C GLY A 55 -1.46 11.35 6.97
N ASP A 56 -0.19 10.90 7.10
CA ASP A 56 0.15 9.58 7.64
C ASP A 56 -0.45 9.39 9.04
N ALA A 57 -0.27 10.35 9.96
CA ALA A 57 -0.84 10.27 11.30
C ALA A 57 -2.39 10.21 11.30
N VAL A 58 -3.05 10.94 10.40
CA VAL A 58 -4.52 10.90 10.25
C VAL A 58 -4.97 9.55 9.66
N LEU A 59 -4.26 9.04 8.65
CA LEU A 59 -4.52 7.74 8.03
C LEU A 59 -4.38 6.60 9.04
N GLU A 60 -3.31 6.61 9.84
CA GLU A 60 -3.08 5.64 10.93
C GLU A 60 -4.19 5.68 11.99
N LEU A 61 -4.61 6.87 12.40
CA LEU A 61 -5.68 7.02 13.40
C LEU A 61 -7.02 6.47 12.87
N VAL A 62 -7.43 6.89 11.67
CA VAL A 62 -8.70 6.45 11.06
C VAL A 62 -8.70 4.95 10.82
N SER A 63 -7.60 4.40 10.32
CA SER A 63 -7.47 2.96 10.07
C SER A 63 -7.57 2.15 11.35
N SER A 64 -6.92 2.61 12.43
CA SER A 64 -6.97 1.97 13.74
C SER A 64 -8.37 2.01 14.34
N ASP A 65 -9.04 3.16 14.29
CA ASP A 65 -10.41 3.36 14.77
C ASP A 65 -11.40 2.46 14.00
N PHE A 66 -11.26 2.41 12.66
CA PHE A 66 -12.07 1.54 11.81
C PHE A 66 -11.91 0.08 12.18
N LEU A 67 -10.67 -0.42 12.29
CA LEU A 67 -10.42 -1.82 12.65
C LEU A 67 -10.94 -2.16 14.04
N PHE A 68 -10.66 -1.32 15.03
CA PHE A 68 -11.14 -1.50 16.42
C PHE A 68 -12.66 -1.57 16.52
N LYS A 69 -13.37 -0.72 15.79
CA LYS A 69 -14.83 -0.69 15.81
C LYS A 69 -15.49 -1.87 15.11
N ASN A 70 -14.87 -2.36 14.04
CA ASN A 70 -15.50 -3.35 13.17
C ASN A 70 -15.04 -4.79 13.39
N TYR A 71 -13.95 -5.03 14.15
CA TYR A 71 -13.40 -6.37 14.35
C TYR A 71 -13.06 -6.61 15.84
N GLU A 72 -13.02 -7.89 16.26
CA GLU A 72 -12.66 -8.33 17.62
C GLU A 72 -11.39 -9.19 17.64
N GLU A 73 -10.44 -8.83 16.78
CA GLU A 73 -9.19 -9.55 16.65
C GLU A 73 -8.13 -9.03 17.65
N PRO A 74 -7.15 -9.89 18.01
CA PRO A 74 -6.02 -9.46 18.82
C PRO A 74 -5.24 -8.31 18.20
N GLU A 75 -4.60 -7.48 19.05
CA GLU A 75 -3.84 -6.29 18.64
C GLU A 75 -2.81 -6.58 17.54
N GLY A 76 -2.05 -7.70 17.62
CA GLY A 76 -1.06 -8.06 16.59
C GLY A 76 -1.69 -8.33 15.22
N ILE A 77 -2.89 -8.93 15.17
CA ILE A 77 -3.66 -9.16 13.94
C ILE A 77 -4.11 -7.82 13.34
N MET A 78 -4.74 -6.96 14.15
CA MET A 78 -5.20 -5.64 13.71
C MET A 78 -4.03 -4.75 13.24
N THR A 79 -2.88 -4.85 13.88
CA THR A 79 -1.66 -4.14 13.45
C THR A 79 -1.18 -4.61 12.08
N SER A 80 -1.20 -5.92 11.82
CA SER A 80 -0.86 -6.48 10.51
C SER A 80 -1.85 -6.06 9.42
N TRP A 81 -3.14 -6.01 9.74
CA TRP A 81 -4.18 -5.54 8.80
C TRP A 81 -4.02 -4.07 8.49
N ARG A 82 -3.78 -3.24 9.51
CA ARG A 82 -3.51 -1.82 9.32
C ARG A 82 -2.30 -1.64 8.39
N ALA A 83 -1.19 -2.30 8.67
CA ALA A 83 0.00 -2.23 7.83
C ALA A 83 -0.28 -2.62 6.37
N ALA A 84 -1.13 -3.63 6.12
CA ALA A 84 -1.52 -4.00 4.76
C ALA A 84 -2.42 -2.97 4.07
N LEU A 85 -3.26 -2.25 4.84
CA LEU A 85 -4.19 -1.23 4.33
C LEU A 85 -3.52 0.10 3.99
N VAL A 86 -2.41 0.44 4.68
CA VAL A 86 -1.81 1.78 4.61
C VAL A 86 -0.31 1.77 4.27
N ASN A 87 0.22 0.63 3.78
CA ASN A 87 1.60 0.60 3.29
C ASN A 87 1.76 1.37 1.97
N THR A 88 3.01 1.59 1.56
CA THR A 88 3.35 2.31 0.32
C THR A 88 2.63 1.74 -0.91
N GLU A 89 2.52 0.41 -1.04
CA GLU A 89 1.82 -0.26 -2.15
C GLU A 89 0.32 0.08 -2.17
N ALA A 90 -0.34 0.00 -1.02
CA ALA A 90 -1.77 0.30 -0.89
C ALA A 90 -2.06 1.79 -1.15
N ASN A 91 -1.23 2.68 -0.60
CA ASN A 91 -1.35 4.13 -0.78
C ASN A 91 -1.10 4.54 -2.23
N ALA A 92 -0.07 3.96 -2.89
CA ALA A 92 0.18 4.20 -4.31
C ALA A 92 -0.98 3.70 -5.19
N ALA A 93 -1.51 2.50 -4.93
CA ALA A 93 -2.66 1.97 -5.66
C ALA A 93 -3.93 2.83 -5.48
N ALA A 94 -4.16 3.37 -4.28
CA ALA A 94 -5.24 4.33 -4.04
C ALA A 94 -5.02 5.62 -4.85
N GLY A 95 -3.78 6.10 -4.91
CA GLY A 95 -3.38 7.26 -5.70
C GLY A 95 -3.57 7.08 -7.20
N GLU A 96 -3.19 5.91 -7.72
CA GLU A 96 -3.40 5.55 -9.12
C GLU A 96 -4.90 5.52 -9.47
N ALA A 97 -5.72 4.93 -8.60
CA ALA A 97 -7.17 4.88 -8.78
C ALA A 97 -7.81 6.28 -8.79
N LEU A 98 -7.29 7.22 -8.01
CA LEU A 98 -7.73 8.63 -8.02
C LEU A 98 -7.24 9.39 -9.25
N GLY A 99 -6.13 8.96 -9.87
CA GLY A 99 -5.65 9.48 -11.15
C GLY A 99 -4.93 10.84 -11.08
N TYR A 100 -4.33 11.21 -9.95
CA TYR A 100 -3.62 12.49 -9.81
C TYR A 100 -2.16 12.46 -10.33
N GLY A 101 -1.65 11.34 -10.79
CA GLY A 101 -0.28 11.23 -11.30
C GLY A 101 0.14 12.35 -12.25
N PRO A 102 -0.67 12.71 -13.28
CA PRO A 102 -0.37 13.82 -14.19
C PRO A 102 -0.32 15.21 -13.52
N LEU A 103 -0.90 15.37 -12.33
CA LEU A 103 -0.94 16.62 -11.58
C LEU A 103 0.24 16.80 -10.64
N ILE A 104 1.03 15.73 -10.39
CA ILE A 104 2.19 15.82 -9.50
C ILE A 104 3.25 16.71 -10.13
N ARG A 105 3.70 17.71 -9.36
CA ARG A 105 4.76 18.64 -9.76
C ARG A 105 6.11 18.03 -9.40
N LEU A 106 6.86 17.61 -10.43
CA LEU A 106 8.17 16.96 -10.34
C LEU A 106 9.23 17.77 -11.06
N SER A 107 10.51 17.59 -10.68
CA SER A 107 11.63 18.00 -11.52
C SER A 107 11.67 17.21 -12.82
N ASN A 108 12.41 17.70 -13.81
CA ASN A 108 12.61 16.97 -15.07
C ASN A 108 13.35 15.64 -14.84
N GLY A 109 14.23 15.57 -13.85
CA GLY A 109 14.94 14.34 -13.47
C GLY A 109 13.99 13.27 -12.93
N GLU A 110 13.10 13.64 -12.00
CA GLU A 110 12.13 12.71 -11.41
C GLU A 110 11.06 12.24 -12.40
N LYS A 111 10.63 13.08 -13.34
CA LYS A 111 9.69 12.66 -14.41
C LYS A 111 10.22 11.51 -15.25
N ASN A 112 11.54 11.39 -15.37
CA ASN A 112 12.22 10.30 -16.08
C ASN A 112 12.79 9.25 -15.11
N GLY A 113 12.36 9.28 -13.84
CA GLY A 113 12.78 8.36 -12.79
C GLY A 113 12.31 6.92 -13.00
N SER A 114 12.74 6.02 -12.13
CA SER A 114 12.30 4.62 -12.17
C SER A 114 10.82 4.49 -11.79
N LEU A 115 10.17 3.42 -12.26
CA LEU A 115 8.79 3.08 -11.85
C LEU A 115 8.67 2.98 -10.32
N ARG A 116 9.69 2.44 -9.64
CA ARG A 116 9.71 2.35 -8.18
C ARG A 116 9.72 3.73 -7.51
N ALA A 117 10.50 4.69 -8.03
CA ALA A 117 10.51 6.05 -7.50
C ALA A 117 9.16 6.74 -7.68
N HIS A 118 8.54 6.60 -8.86
CA HIS A 118 7.20 7.12 -9.11
C HIS A 118 6.14 6.52 -8.18
N HIS A 119 6.26 5.24 -7.86
CA HIS A 119 5.35 4.54 -6.96
C HIS A 119 5.42 5.10 -5.53
N VAL A 120 6.64 5.33 -5.02
CA VAL A 120 6.84 5.97 -3.71
C VAL A 120 6.26 7.39 -3.71
N ILE A 121 6.60 8.23 -4.72
CA ILE A 121 6.07 9.59 -4.83
C ILE A 121 4.53 9.60 -4.88
N MET A 122 3.93 8.60 -5.54
CA MET A 122 2.47 8.44 -5.58
C MET A 122 1.91 8.20 -4.18
N ALA A 123 2.52 7.32 -3.38
CA ALA A 123 2.09 7.04 -2.01
C ALA A 123 2.24 8.27 -1.11
N ASP A 124 3.38 8.97 -1.17
CA ASP A 124 3.65 10.18 -0.38
C ASP A 124 2.61 11.28 -0.69
N CYS A 125 2.25 11.44 -1.98
CA CYS A 125 1.21 12.36 -2.39
C CYS A 125 -0.18 11.96 -1.88
N TYR A 126 -0.49 10.66 -1.76
CA TYR A 126 -1.76 10.20 -1.19
C TYR A 126 -1.89 10.64 0.27
N GLU A 127 -0.88 10.40 1.07
CA GLU A 127 -0.83 10.85 2.47
C GLU A 127 -0.89 12.38 2.55
N ALA A 128 -0.14 13.09 1.70
CA ALA A 128 -0.18 14.53 1.67
C ALA A 128 -1.56 15.12 1.31
N ILE A 129 -2.32 14.44 0.42
CA ILE A 129 -3.72 14.81 0.11
C ILE A 129 -4.60 14.64 1.34
N ILE A 130 -4.44 13.56 2.10
CA ILE A 130 -5.15 13.35 3.37
C ILE A 130 -4.85 14.49 4.36
N GLY A 131 -3.57 14.85 4.50
CA GLY A 131 -3.14 15.99 5.33
C GLY A 131 -3.74 17.32 4.90
N ALA A 132 -3.82 17.56 3.59
CA ALA A 132 -4.45 18.75 3.01
C ALA A 132 -5.96 18.79 3.28
N ILE A 133 -6.66 17.67 3.10
CA ILE A 133 -8.10 17.54 3.40
C ILE A 133 -8.36 17.79 4.89
N TYR A 134 -7.55 17.18 5.76
CA TYR A 134 -7.67 17.36 7.20
C TYR A 134 -7.53 18.81 7.63
N LEU A 135 -6.52 19.53 7.09
CA LEU A 135 -6.32 20.95 7.42
C LEU A 135 -7.42 21.85 6.88
N ASP A 136 -7.94 21.57 5.70
CA ASP A 136 -8.93 22.39 5.01
C ASP A 136 -10.38 22.16 5.48
N GLN A 137 -10.72 20.87 5.70
CA GLN A 137 -12.10 20.41 5.93
C GLN A 137 -12.31 19.75 7.30
N GLY A 138 -11.23 19.48 8.04
CA GLY A 138 -11.28 18.83 9.35
C GLY A 138 -11.34 17.30 9.28
N TYR A 139 -11.38 16.71 10.49
CA TYR A 139 -11.26 15.26 10.69
C TYR A 139 -12.35 14.47 9.96
N LYS A 140 -13.62 14.89 10.04
CA LYS A 140 -14.74 14.09 9.51
C LYS A 140 -14.65 13.89 7.99
N VAL A 141 -14.28 14.91 7.24
CA VAL A 141 -14.14 14.82 5.79
C VAL A 141 -12.92 13.95 5.43
N ALA A 142 -11.81 14.08 6.16
CA ALA A 142 -10.64 13.22 6.00
C ALA A 142 -10.97 11.76 6.33
N GLU A 143 -11.72 11.48 7.41
CA GLU A 143 -12.21 10.15 7.77
C GLU A 143 -13.03 9.54 6.63
N ASP A 144 -14.04 10.24 6.12
CA ASP A 144 -14.91 9.77 5.05
C ASP A 144 -14.11 9.47 3.75
N PHE A 145 -13.10 10.31 3.44
CA PHE A 145 -12.19 10.09 2.32
C PHE A 145 -11.35 8.82 2.50
N ILE A 146 -10.79 8.58 3.68
CA ILE A 146 -9.97 7.40 4.00
C ILE A 146 -10.84 6.14 4.00
N LEU A 147 -12.02 6.16 4.61
CA LEU A 147 -12.94 5.03 4.64
C LEU A 147 -13.30 4.57 3.22
N LYS A 148 -13.57 5.51 2.33
CA LYS A 148 -13.93 5.24 0.94
C LYS A 148 -12.77 4.67 0.12
N ASN A 149 -11.56 5.24 0.25
CA ASN A 149 -10.46 4.96 -0.67
C ASN A 149 -9.47 3.91 -0.17
N SER A 150 -9.33 3.74 1.16
CA SER A 150 -8.40 2.78 1.77
C SER A 150 -9.14 1.64 2.46
N MET A 151 -10.07 1.93 3.37
CA MET A 151 -10.70 0.89 4.20
C MET A 151 -11.66 -0.02 3.40
N SER A 152 -12.20 0.44 2.28
CA SER A 152 -13.00 -0.39 1.37
C SER A 152 -12.26 -1.63 0.83
N LYS A 153 -10.93 -1.67 0.92
CA LYS A 153 -10.10 -2.80 0.48
C LYS A 153 -9.96 -3.92 1.52
N ILE A 154 -10.45 -3.73 2.75
CA ILE A 154 -10.25 -4.69 3.84
C ILE A 154 -10.78 -6.09 3.48
N GLY A 155 -11.93 -6.19 2.82
CA GLY A 155 -12.50 -7.47 2.40
C GLY A 155 -11.55 -8.26 1.51
N GLU A 156 -10.98 -7.62 0.50
CA GLU A 156 -10.02 -8.23 -0.42
C GLU A 156 -8.73 -8.67 0.31
N ILE A 157 -8.22 -7.84 1.23
CA ILE A 157 -7.03 -8.14 2.03
C ILE A 157 -7.27 -9.37 2.93
N LEU A 158 -8.45 -9.48 3.53
CA LEU A 158 -8.80 -10.62 4.39
C LEU A 158 -9.00 -11.91 3.60
N GLU A 159 -9.69 -11.85 2.46
CA GLU A 159 -9.91 -13.01 1.59
C GLU A 159 -8.61 -13.57 1.02
N ASN A 160 -7.71 -12.69 0.58
CA ASN A 160 -6.43 -13.07 0.00
C ASN A 160 -5.35 -13.37 1.05
N GLU A 161 -5.61 -13.05 2.33
CA GLU A 161 -4.63 -13.12 3.43
C GLU A 161 -3.30 -12.42 3.13
N SER A 162 -3.35 -11.38 2.27
CA SER A 162 -2.19 -10.62 1.84
C SER A 162 -1.53 -9.78 2.96
N TRP A 163 -2.19 -9.68 4.09
CA TRP A 163 -1.70 -9.04 5.30
C TRP A 163 -0.71 -9.90 6.12
N ARG A 164 -0.64 -11.21 5.85
CA ARG A 164 0.27 -12.13 6.55
C ARG A 164 1.63 -12.15 5.85
N ASP A 165 2.71 -12.15 6.64
CA ASP A 165 4.01 -12.52 6.09
C ASP A 165 3.97 -13.97 5.61
N ALA A 166 4.09 -14.17 4.30
CA ALA A 166 3.88 -15.47 3.68
C ALA A 166 4.83 -16.55 4.22
N LYS A 167 6.07 -16.18 4.58
CA LYS A 167 7.04 -17.14 5.09
C LYS A 167 6.70 -17.58 6.52
N SER A 168 6.36 -16.63 7.38
CA SER A 168 5.94 -16.91 8.77
C SER A 168 4.63 -17.70 8.78
N TYR A 169 3.68 -17.33 7.94
CA TYR A 169 2.41 -18.04 7.86
C TYR A 169 2.55 -19.46 7.29
N LEU A 170 3.40 -19.65 6.28
CA LEU A 170 3.72 -21.00 5.80
C LEU A 170 4.36 -21.85 6.90
N GLN A 171 5.22 -21.26 7.73
CA GLN A 171 5.84 -21.97 8.86
C GLN A 171 4.80 -22.41 9.89
N GLU A 172 3.84 -21.55 10.25
CA GLU A 172 2.74 -21.89 11.15
C GLU A 172 1.90 -23.05 10.59
N LEU A 173 1.50 -22.98 9.31
CA LEU A 173 0.73 -24.02 8.64
C LEU A 173 1.48 -25.33 8.53
N ALA A 174 2.74 -25.32 8.11
CA ALA A 174 3.55 -26.53 8.00
C ALA A 174 3.81 -27.16 9.36
N GLN A 175 4.00 -26.36 10.41
CA GLN A 175 4.12 -26.87 11.76
C GLN A 175 2.81 -27.49 12.26
N LYS A 176 1.67 -26.87 11.96
CA LYS A 176 0.35 -27.34 12.37
C LYS A 176 -0.09 -28.63 11.64
N ILE A 177 0.11 -28.68 10.31
CA ILE A 177 -0.42 -29.76 9.46
C ILE A 177 0.59 -30.87 9.30
N ASP A 178 1.86 -30.57 9.02
CA ASP A 178 2.90 -31.58 8.69
C ASP A 178 3.93 -31.76 9.81
N ASN A 179 3.80 -31.05 10.94
CA ASN A 179 4.75 -31.02 12.06
C ASN A 179 6.20 -30.75 11.62
N THR A 180 6.40 -29.84 10.69
CA THR A 180 7.72 -29.54 10.10
C THR A 180 7.95 -28.04 9.91
N THR A 181 9.21 -27.67 9.74
CA THR A 181 9.59 -26.30 9.40
C THR A 181 9.94 -26.22 7.91
N PRO A 182 9.35 -25.30 7.14
CA PRO A 182 9.67 -25.12 5.73
C PRO A 182 11.13 -24.70 5.52
N THR A 183 11.73 -25.19 4.46
CA THR A 183 13.04 -24.74 3.98
C THR A 183 12.93 -24.20 2.56
N TYR A 184 13.92 -23.43 2.12
CA TYR A 184 13.93 -22.82 0.80
C TYR A 184 15.21 -23.15 0.05
N ALA A 185 15.10 -23.56 -1.20
CA ALA A 185 16.24 -23.85 -2.08
C ALA A 185 16.14 -23.05 -3.37
N VAL A 186 17.25 -22.47 -3.80
CA VAL A 186 17.36 -21.87 -5.13
C VAL A 186 17.45 -23.01 -6.15
N LEU A 187 16.47 -23.11 -7.04
CA LEU A 187 16.37 -24.13 -8.08
C LEU A 187 17.02 -23.69 -9.38
N LYS A 188 16.94 -22.38 -9.69
CA LYS A 188 17.44 -21.81 -10.92
C LYS A 188 17.79 -20.32 -10.71
N GLU A 189 18.86 -19.88 -11.38
CA GLU A 189 19.22 -18.47 -11.55
C GLU A 189 19.34 -18.21 -13.06
N ASP A 190 18.61 -17.22 -13.58
CA ASP A 190 18.58 -16.85 -14.98
C ASP A 190 18.80 -15.35 -15.16
N GLY A 191 19.28 -14.97 -16.35
CA GLY A 191 19.45 -13.58 -16.77
C GLY A 191 20.82 -13.00 -16.43
N PRO A 192 21.16 -11.83 -17.00
CA PRO A 192 22.39 -11.11 -16.73
C PRO A 192 22.37 -10.51 -15.31
N ASP A 193 23.53 -10.15 -14.75
CA ASP A 193 23.66 -9.69 -13.37
C ASP A 193 22.79 -8.47 -13.02
N HIS A 194 22.48 -7.62 -13.98
CA HIS A 194 21.64 -6.42 -13.81
C HIS A 194 20.13 -6.70 -13.94
N ASP A 195 19.74 -7.90 -14.41
CA ASP A 195 18.34 -8.32 -14.54
C ASP A 195 18.20 -9.82 -14.23
N LYS A 196 18.81 -10.24 -13.12
CA LYS A 196 18.82 -11.63 -12.66
C LYS A 196 17.48 -12.01 -12.06
N THR A 197 16.98 -13.19 -12.44
CA THR A 197 15.80 -13.80 -11.86
C THR A 197 16.15 -15.08 -11.12
N PHE A 198 15.48 -15.31 -10.01
CA PHE A 198 15.66 -16.48 -9.15
C PHE A 198 14.38 -17.31 -9.14
N THR A 199 14.49 -18.62 -9.36
CA THR A 199 13.43 -19.57 -9.08
C THR A 199 13.76 -20.27 -7.77
N VAL A 200 12.89 -20.16 -6.77
CA VAL A 200 13.06 -20.77 -5.45
C VAL A 200 11.94 -21.75 -5.19
N GLY A 201 12.29 -22.91 -4.64
CA GLY A 201 11.35 -23.90 -4.11
C GLY A 201 11.14 -23.71 -2.61
N ALA A 202 9.88 -23.74 -2.16
CA ALA A 202 9.51 -23.96 -0.77
C ALA A 202 9.38 -25.46 -0.53
N LEU A 203 10.16 -26.01 0.41
CA LEU A 203 10.22 -27.42 0.68
C LEU A 203 9.56 -27.74 2.02
N ILE A 204 8.72 -28.78 2.02
CA ILE A 204 8.08 -29.36 3.19
C ILE A 204 8.55 -30.80 3.29
N ASN A 205 9.11 -31.21 4.42
CA ASN A 205 9.71 -32.54 4.59
C ASN A 205 10.73 -32.92 3.49
N GLY A 206 11.51 -31.93 3.01
CA GLY A 206 12.51 -32.15 1.97
C GLY A 206 11.97 -32.21 0.52
N HIS A 207 10.66 -32.16 0.33
CA HIS A 207 10.02 -32.17 -0.99
C HIS A 207 9.55 -30.79 -1.40
N ILE A 208 9.72 -30.43 -2.68
CA ILE A 208 9.24 -29.16 -3.21
C ILE A 208 7.70 -29.15 -3.17
N LYS A 209 7.14 -28.29 -2.30
CA LYS A 209 5.70 -28.05 -2.20
C LYS A 209 5.23 -27.06 -3.28
N ALA A 210 5.98 -25.97 -3.46
CA ALA A 210 5.68 -24.93 -4.44
C ALA A 210 6.94 -24.20 -4.89
N THR A 211 6.84 -23.40 -5.96
CA THR A 211 7.93 -22.58 -6.48
C THR A 211 7.49 -21.12 -6.64
N GLY A 212 8.46 -20.21 -6.54
CA GLY A 212 8.26 -18.79 -6.81
C GLY A 212 9.41 -18.20 -7.61
N VAL A 213 9.13 -17.19 -8.42
CA VAL A 213 10.10 -16.49 -9.25
C VAL A 213 10.14 -15.01 -8.86
N GLY A 214 11.35 -14.46 -8.71
CA GLY A 214 11.54 -13.04 -8.36
C GLY A 214 12.89 -12.51 -8.80
N HIS A 215 13.06 -11.18 -8.78
CA HIS A 215 14.33 -10.51 -9.08
C HIS A 215 15.32 -10.55 -7.90
N SER A 216 14.89 -11.06 -6.76
CA SER A 216 15.76 -11.39 -5.62
C SER A 216 15.40 -12.75 -5.04
N LYS A 217 16.36 -13.39 -4.33
CA LYS A 217 16.10 -14.66 -3.63
C LYS A 217 14.98 -14.50 -2.60
N GLN A 218 14.95 -13.36 -1.90
CA GLN A 218 13.91 -13.07 -0.92
C GLN A 218 12.52 -12.94 -1.56
N GLU A 219 12.39 -12.20 -2.65
CA GLU A 219 11.14 -12.09 -3.40
C GLU A 219 10.64 -13.45 -3.89
N ALA A 220 11.55 -14.24 -4.47
CA ALA A 220 11.22 -15.59 -4.94
C ALA A 220 10.79 -16.52 -3.79
N GLN A 221 11.42 -16.42 -2.61
CA GLN A 221 11.00 -17.17 -1.40
C GLN A 221 9.58 -16.77 -0.95
N VAL A 222 9.26 -15.48 -0.90
CA VAL A 222 7.93 -14.99 -0.51
C VAL A 222 6.86 -15.52 -1.48
N LYS A 223 7.12 -15.47 -2.79
CA LYS A 223 6.21 -16.01 -3.81
C LYS A 223 6.05 -17.52 -3.72
N ALA A 224 7.13 -18.26 -3.45
CA ALA A 224 7.07 -19.70 -3.22
C ALA A 224 6.24 -20.05 -1.98
N ALA A 225 6.41 -19.30 -0.89
CA ALA A 225 5.61 -19.46 0.31
C ALA A 225 4.12 -19.21 0.07
N ALA A 226 3.79 -18.10 -0.61
CA ALA A 226 2.40 -17.77 -0.94
C ALA A 226 1.73 -18.86 -1.79
N GLU A 227 2.45 -19.44 -2.77
CA GLU A 227 1.89 -20.54 -3.57
C GLU A 227 1.74 -21.83 -2.75
N ALA A 228 2.65 -22.13 -1.84
CA ALA A 228 2.51 -23.27 -0.92
C ALA A 228 1.29 -23.12 -0.01
N ILE A 229 1.03 -21.90 0.50
CA ILE A 229 -0.18 -21.59 1.29
C ILE A 229 -1.45 -21.83 0.48
N ARG A 230 -1.49 -21.41 -0.81
CA ARG A 230 -2.63 -21.69 -1.69
C ARG A 230 -2.89 -23.19 -1.86
N GLN A 231 -1.84 -23.99 -1.91
CA GLN A 231 -1.98 -25.45 -1.98
C GLN A 231 -2.51 -26.03 -0.66
N TYR A 232 -2.06 -25.52 0.50
CA TYR A 232 -2.62 -25.90 1.80
C TYR A 232 -4.11 -25.54 1.88
N LYS A 233 -4.52 -24.35 1.47
CA LYS A 233 -5.95 -23.97 1.43
C LYS A 233 -6.81 -24.93 0.61
N LYS A 234 -6.29 -25.45 -0.50
CA LYS A 234 -7.01 -26.42 -1.33
C LYS A 234 -7.10 -27.81 -0.70
N SER A 235 -6.04 -28.25 -0.02
CA SER A 235 -5.96 -29.61 0.55
C SER A 235 -6.54 -29.72 1.97
N HIS A 236 -6.59 -28.62 2.72
CA HIS A 236 -7.03 -28.59 4.12
C HIS A 236 -7.92 -27.36 4.36
N PRO A 237 -9.06 -27.22 3.66
CA PRO A 237 -9.92 -26.05 3.76
C PRO A 237 -10.46 -25.82 5.19
N GLU A 238 -10.56 -26.87 5.98
CA GLU A 238 -11.00 -26.84 7.39
C GLU A 238 -10.06 -26.05 8.31
N GLU A 239 -8.79 -25.87 7.90
CA GLU A 239 -7.79 -25.12 8.67
C GLU A 239 -7.89 -23.59 8.44
N PHE A 240 -8.74 -23.16 7.53
CA PHE A 240 -8.91 -21.76 7.13
C PHE A 240 -10.30 -21.24 7.49
N THR A 241 -10.42 -20.63 8.66
CA THR A 241 -11.69 -20.01 9.10
C THR A 241 -11.83 -18.62 8.49
N PRO A 242 -12.96 -18.29 7.85
CA PRO A 242 -13.20 -16.92 7.37
C PRO A 242 -13.23 -15.92 8.53
N ILE A 243 -12.54 -14.80 8.35
CA ILE A 243 -12.60 -13.67 9.28
C ILE A 243 -13.81 -12.81 8.89
N LEU A 244 -14.75 -12.64 9.81
CA LEU A 244 -15.97 -11.88 9.58
C LEU A 244 -15.96 -10.58 10.40
N PRO A 245 -16.53 -9.48 9.83
CA PRO A 245 -16.78 -8.26 10.61
C PRO A 245 -17.71 -8.53 11.79
N LYS A 246 -17.62 -7.70 12.83
CA LYS A 246 -18.57 -7.70 13.94
C LYS A 246 -19.99 -7.55 13.39
N ALA A 247 -20.92 -8.34 13.91
CA ALA A 247 -22.32 -8.09 13.65
C ALA A 247 -22.68 -6.69 14.16
N VAL A 248 -23.18 -5.83 13.27
CA VAL A 248 -23.67 -4.51 13.66
C VAL A 248 -24.83 -4.74 14.63
N LYS A 249 -24.64 -4.34 15.89
CA LYS A 249 -25.70 -4.39 16.93
C LYS A 249 -26.63 -3.20 16.79
#